data_5b0ca8128324d05a50679a7a2321fa6b
#
_entry.id   5b0ca8128324d05a50679a7a2321fa6b
#
_cell.length_a   1.000
_cell.length_b   1.000
_cell.length_c   1.000
_cell.angle_alpha   90.00
_cell.angle_beta   90.00
_cell.angle_gamma   90.00
#
_symmetry.space_group_name_H-M   'P 1'
#
loop_
_entity.id
_entity.type
_entity.pdbx_description
1 polymer ?
#
loop_
_entity_poly.entity_id
_entity_poly.type
_entity_poly.pdbx_seq_one_letter_code
_entity_poly.pdbx_strand_id
1 'polypeptide(L)'
;NQLASLSIIAGSLITNNNDYLIQSLVTNQMGIHNYYQSFSRDQEREADFFAIITLDKLQLSHVPLIKFLNLLEKNSKQKGNLDEYQKFSSHPLYAERYNIIEQIAKKKKIFFDKKINKKFNYIKAKLFGFTSLEFNEIEEYLNGDYLNYAQSIIFSRKGDLKKSLQLLNDLLEKKQNYEYLLETKADILYSHGYSDESLKFYNKIIESYPNNHYVNKRIFDIKFTSESFENKEFFDNVFDDFSFLINIFHNDKELISKFKRIAEKNKKSDWINYFSIYQIIYNEININYNIEEIMKKMLILLKNTNDPILQTLIRKDIKKINNA
;
A
#
# COMPACT_ATOMS: atom_id res chain seq x y z
N ASN A 1 -19.35 -2.51 -30.96
CA ASN A 1 -19.16 -1.07 -31.21
C ASN A 1 -18.58 -0.77 -32.60
N GLN A 2 -17.62 -1.52 -33.11
CA GLN A 2 -17.12 -1.35 -34.51
C GLN A 2 -18.19 -1.62 -35.55
N LEU A 3 -19.06 -2.63 -35.35
CA LEU A 3 -20.17 -2.93 -36.23
C LEU A 3 -21.23 -1.81 -36.28
N ALA A 4 -21.53 -1.19 -35.13
CA ALA A 4 -22.46 -0.06 -35.08
C ALA A 4 -21.91 1.17 -35.79
N SER A 5 -20.62 1.47 -35.62
CA SER A 5 -19.96 2.58 -36.34
C SER A 5 -19.87 2.33 -37.85
N LEU A 6 -19.59 1.12 -38.25
CA LEU A 6 -19.58 0.73 -39.68
C LEU A 6 -20.98 0.84 -40.31
N SER A 7 -22.06 0.44 -39.62
CA SER A 7 -23.43 0.59 -40.11
C SER A 7 -23.87 2.05 -40.24
N ILE A 8 -23.42 2.93 -39.32
CA ILE A 8 -23.68 4.38 -39.39
C ILE A 8 -22.96 5.00 -40.60
N ILE A 9 -21.69 4.63 -40.81
CA ILE A 9 -20.91 5.10 -41.96
C ILE A 9 -21.56 4.60 -43.27
N ALA A 10 -21.92 3.32 -43.36
CA ALA A 10 -22.58 2.78 -44.54
C ALA A 10 -23.94 3.47 -44.82
N GLY A 11 -24.74 3.73 -43.77
CA GLY A 11 -26.01 4.46 -43.89
C GLY A 11 -25.81 5.91 -44.42
N SER A 12 -24.78 6.62 -43.95
CA SER A 12 -24.49 7.97 -44.39
C SER A 12 -24.02 8.04 -45.84
N LEU A 13 -23.27 7.05 -46.31
CA LEU A 13 -22.83 6.92 -47.71
C LEU A 13 -24.01 6.64 -48.63
N ILE A 14 -24.99 5.83 -48.18
CA ILE A 14 -26.20 5.51 -48.98
C ILE A 14 -27.12 6.72 -49.06
N THR A 15 -27.27 7.49 -47.98
CA THR A 15 -28.17 8.64 -47.92
C THR A 15 -27.54 9.95 -48.38
N ASN A 16 -26.23 9.96 -48.58
CA ASN A 16 -25.42 11.15 -48.94
C ASN A 16 -25.65 12.32 -47.96
N ASN A 17 -25.91 11.99 -46.66
CA ASN A 17 -26.28 12.94 -45.60
C ASN A 17 -25.24 12.97 -44.50
N ASN A 18 -24.37 13.98 -44.51
CA ASN A 18 -23.31 14.15 -43.52
C ASN A 18 -23.85 14.51 -42.14
N ASP A 19 -25.00 15.20 -42.05
CA ASP A 19 -25.62 15.54 -40.74
C ASP A 19 -26.12 14.28 -40.05
N TYR A 20 -26.67 13.33 -40.81
CA TYR A 20 -27.07 12.03 -40.30
C TYR A 20 -25.87 11.27 -39.71
N LEU A 21 -24.71 11.30 -40.37
CA LEU A 21 -23.48 10.67 -39.89
C LEU A 21 -23.04 11.28 -38.55
N ILE A 22 -22.96 12.60 -38.47
CA ILE A 22 -22.51 13.31 -37.28
C ILE A 22 -23.49 13.06 -36.12
N GLN A 23 -24.79 13.21 -36.33
CA GLN A 23 -25.80 12.99 -35.29
C GLN A 23 -25.79 11.53 -34.80
N SER A 24 -25.67 10.57 -35.71
CA SER A 24 -25.66 9.14 -35.33
C SER A 24 -24.39 8.75 -34.58
N LEU A 25 -23.23 9.29 -34.95
CA LEU A 25 -21.97 9.07 -34.22
C LEU A 25 -22.02 9.69 -32.82
N VAL A 26 -22.52 10.92 -32.68
CA VAL A 26 -22.70 11.59 -31.40
C VAL A 26 -23.65 10.79 -30.51
N THR A 27 -24.82 10.38 -31.03
CA THR A 27 -25.79 9.58 -30.28
C THR A 27 -25.21 8.25 -29.83
N ASN A 28 -24.44 7.57 -30.69
CA ASN A 28 -23.76 6.31 -30.33
C ASN A 28 -22.70 6.50 -29.25
N GLN A 29 -21.88 7.57 -29.33
CA GLN A 29 -20.90 7.90 -28.29
C GLN A 29 -21.59 8.25 -26.96
N MET A 30 -22.66 9.00 -26.98
CA MET A 30 -23.45 9.29 -25.77
C MET A 30 -24.07 8.03 -25.17
N GLY A 31 -24.58 7.12 -26.01
CA GLY A 31 -25.10 5.83 -25.58
C GLY A 31 -24.04 4.95 -24.89
N ILE A 32 -22.84 4.88 -25.47
CA ILE A 32 -21.71 4.17 -24.89
C ILE A 32 -21.28 4.81 -23.57
N HIS A 33 -21.15 6.14 -23.53
CA HIS A 33 -20.79 6.85 -22.32
C HIS A 33 -21.80 6.63 -21.20
N ASN A 34 -23.12 6.73 -21.47
CA ASN A 34 -24.17 6.47 -20.51
C ASN A 34 -24.17 5.02 -20.01
N TYR A 35 -23.87 4.05 -20.89
CA TYR A 35 -23.73 2.65 -20.50
C TYR A 35 -22.57 2.45 -19.49
N TYR A 36 -21.41 3.00 -19.77
CA TYR A 36 -20.27 2.91 -18.82
C TYR A 36 -20.55 3.62 -17.50
N GLN A 37 -21.22 4.77 -17.53
CA GLN A 37 -21.63 5.45 -16.30
C GLN A 37 -22.66 4.66 -15.50
N SER A 38 -23.63 4.04 -16.16
CA SER A 38 -24.61 3.18 -15.48
C SER A 38 -23.94 1.98 -14.84
N PHE A 39 -23.02 1.33 -15.55
CA PHE A 39 -22.24 0.22 -15.04
C PHE A 39 -21.38 0.63 -13.82
N SER A 40 -20.72 1.78 -13.86
CA SER A 40 -19.96 2.31 -12.72
C SER A 40 -20.84 2.58 -11.52
N ARG A 41 -22.06 3.17 -11.71
CA ARG A 41 -23.01 3.40 -10.61
C ARG A 41 -23.51 2.11 -9.97
N ASP A 42 -23.73 1.07 -10.76
CA ASP A 42 -24.14 -0.23 -10.24
C ASP A 42 -23.05 -0.90 -9.41
N GLN A 43 -21.80 -0.78 -9.85
CA GLN A 43 -20.64 -1.25 -9.06
C GLN A 43 -20.51 -0.51 -7.72
N GLU A 44 -20.75 0.80 -7.69
CA GLU A 44 -20.74 1.58 -6.45
C GLU A 44 -21.87 1.18 -5.50
N ARG A 45 -23.09 0.95 -6.02
CA ARG A 45 -24.23 0.44 -5.23
C ARG A 45 -23.91 -0.93 -4.64
N GLU A 46 -23.30 -1.81 -5.43
CA GLU A 46 -22.89 -3.13 -4.98
C GLU A 46 -21.81 -3.03 -3.89
N ALA A 47 -20.82 -2.13 -4.07
CA ALA A 47 -19.79 -1.87 -3.07
C ALA A 47 -20.38 -1.33 -1.75
N ASP A 48 -21.34 -0.40 -1.81
CA ASP A 48 -22.07 0.10 -0.63
C ASP A 48 -22.82 -1.03 0.09
N PHE A 49 -23.50 -1.89 -0.67
CA PHE A 49 -24.20 -3.05 -0.12
C PHE A 49 -23.25 -4.02 0.60
N PHE A 50 -22.11 -4.36 -0.03
CA PHE A 50 -21.10 -5.20 0.59
C PHE A 50 -20.46 -4.55 1.83
N ALA A 51 -20.23 -3.23 1.79
CA ALA A 51 -19.72 -2.49 2.95
C ALA A 51 -20.68 -2.61 4.13
N ILE A 52 -21.99 -2.44 3.91
CA ILE A 52 -23.01 -2.54 4.95
C ILE A 52 -23.08 -3.95 5.54
N ILE A 53 -23.13 -4.99 4.68
CA ILE A 53 -23.14 -6.38 5.13
C ILE A 53 -21.86 -6.70 5.95
N THR A 54 -20.74 -6.20 5.51
CA THR A 54 -19.45 -6.40 6.20
C THR A 54 -19.47 -5.72 7.57
N LEU A 55 -19.91 -4.46 7.65
CA LEU A 55 -20.06 -3.75 8.92
C LEU A 55 -21.03 -4.50 9.86
N ASP A 56 -22.15 -5.02 9.34
CA ASP A 56 -23.10 -5.81 10.11
C ASP A 56 -22.49 -7.10 10.66
N LYS A 57 -21.78 -7.86 9.82
CA LYS A 57 -21.09 -9.09 10.24
C LYS A 57 -20.02 -8.82 11.31
N LEU A 58 -19.33 -7.71 11.20
CA LEU A 58 -18.30 -7.27 12.14
C LEU A 58 -18.91 -6.56 13.38
N GLN A 59 -20.21 -6.41 13.45
CA GLN A 59 -20.93 -5.67 14.50
C GLN A 59 -20.47 -4.21 14.64
N LEU A 60 -20.03 -3.61 13.53
CA LEU A 60 -19.60 -2.22 13.45
C LEU A 60 -20.75 -1.30 13.02
N SER A 61 -20.61 0.00 13.35
CA SER A 61 -21.59 1.02 13.00
C SER A 61 -21.54 1.45 11.54
N HIS A 62 -22.72 1.73 10.98
CA HIS A 62 -22.86 2.43 9.70
C HIS A 62 -22.73 3.95 9.80
N VAL A 63 -22.85 4.52 11.01
CA VAL A 63 -22.78 6.00 11.22
C VAL A 63 -21.51 6.62 10.66
N PRO A 64 -20.30 6.05 10.83
CA PRO A 64 -19.09 6.59 10.20
C PRO A 64 -19.14 6.61 8.68
N LEU A 65 -19.78 5.61 8.04
CA LEU A 65 -19.94 5.55 6.59
C LEU A 65 -20.86 6.69 6.10
N ILE A 66 -21.98 6.93 6.80
CA ILE A 66 -22.88 8.05 6.50
C ILE A 66 -22.15 9.38 6.66
N LYS A 67 -21.38 9.57 7.74
CA LYS A 67 -20.58 10.81 7.94
C LYS A 67 -19.55 11.02 6.84
N PHE A 68 -18.91 9.95 6.39
CA PHE A 68 -17.95 10.00 5.30
C PHE A 68 -18.61 10.40 3.98
N LEU A 69 -19.77 9.83 3.65
CA LEU A 69 -20.53 10.23 2.46
C LEU A 69 -20.98 11.70 2.52
N ASN A 70 -21.44 12.16 3.69
CA ASN A 70 -21.78 13.58 3.92
C ASN A 70 -20.58 14.52 3.68
N LEU A 71 -19.38 14.11 4.12
CA LEU A 71 -18.15 14.86 3.88
C LEU A 71 -17.81 14.94 2.40
N LEU A 72 -17.92 13.81 1.68
CA LEU A 72 -17.68 13.76 0.24
C LEU A 72 -18.67 14.63 -0.53
N GLU A 73 -19.96 14.58 -0.18
CA GLU A 73 -21.00 15.42 -0.77
C GLU A 73 -20.71 16.91 -0.54
N LYS A 74 -20.39 17.29 0.70
CA LYS A 74 -20.04 18.69 1.03
C LYS A 74 -18.84 19.17 0.22
N ASN A 75 -17.78 18.35 0.12
CA ASN A 75 -16.57 18.69 -0.64
C ASN A 75 -16.87 18.81 -2.15
N SER A 76 -17.74 17.94 -2.68
CA SER A 76 -18.17 17.99 -4.08
C SER A 76 -18.93 19.29 -4.39
N LYS A 77 -19.86 19.68 -3.52
CA LYS A 77 -20.61 20.94 -3.64
C LYS A 77 -19.71 22.18 -3.57
N GLN A 78 -18.72 22.18 -2.68
CA GLN A 78 -17.76 23.30 -2.55
C GLN A 78 -16.86 23.46 -3.78
N LYS A 79 -16.58 22.40 -4.53
CA LYS A 79 -15.79 22.45 -5.76
C LYS A 79 -16.59 22.87 -7.00
N GLY A 80 -17.85 23.31 -6.83
CA GLY A 80 -18.70 23.78 -7.92
C GLY A 80 -19.29 22.67 -8.79
N ASN A 81 -19.23 21.43 -8.34
CA ASN A 81 -19.95 20.33 -8.96
C ASN A 81 -21.44 20.44 -8.60
N LEU A 82 -22.17 21.23 -9.36
CA LEU A 82 -23.60 21.46 -9.22
C LEU A 82 -24.38 20.18 -9.54
N ASP A 83 -25.56 20.01 -8.91
CA ASP A 83 -26.46 18.84 -9.04
C ASP A 83 -26.80 18.48 -10.50
N GLU A 84 -26.76 19.42 -11.44
CA GLU A 84 -26.96 19.18 -12.87
C GLU A 84 -25.85 18.30 -13.49
N TYR A 85 -24.62 18.41 -13.02
CA TYR A 85 -23.51 17.54 -13.45
C TYR A 85 -23.57 16.16 -12.83
N GLN A 86 -24.28 15.96 -11.72
CA GLN A 86 -24.43 14.64 -11.07
C GLN A 86 -25.22 13.66 -11.92
N LYS A 87 -26.13 14.10 -12.79
CA LYS A 87 -26.84 13.23 -13.75
C LYS A 87 -25.91 12.58 -14.75
N PHE A 88 -24.77 13.23 -15.03
CA PHE A 88 -23.73 12.73 -15.94
C PHE A 88 -22.50 12.21 -15.20
N SER A 89 -22.57 12.14 -13.87
CA SER A 89 -21.48 11.58 -13.04
C SER A 89 -21.42 10.07 -13.14
N SER A 90 -20.22 9.52 -13.13
CA SER A 90 -19.98 8.07 -13.01
C SER A 90 -20.37 7.52 -11.64
N HIS A 91 -20.64 8.40 -10.65
CA HIS A 91 -21.02 8.01 -9.29
C HIS A 91 -22.53 8.15 -9.06
N PRO A 92 -23.17 7.26 -8.25
CA PRO A 92 -24.56 7.42 -7.83
C PRO A 92 -24.74 8.71 -7.05
N LEU A 93 -25.99 9.24 -7.07
CA LEU A 93 -26.34 10.35 -6.21
C LEU A 93 -26.15 9.97 -4.74
N TYR A 94 -25.62 10.89 -3.94
CA TYR A 94 -25.45 10.67 -2.49
C TYR A 94 -26.77 10.28 -1.81
N ALA A 95 -27.89 10.85 -2.23
CA ALA A 95 -29.22 10.50 -1.73
C ALA A 95 -29.57 9.01 -1.97
N GLU A 96 -29.20 8.44 -3.10
CA GLU A 96 -29.43 7.01 -3.38
C GLU A 96 -28.56 6.14 -2.45
N ARG A 97 -27.32 6.52 -2.23
CA ARG A 97 -26.40 5.83 -1.32
C ARG A 97 -26.89 5.87 0.13
N TYR A 98 -27.40 7.03 0.59
CA TYR A 98 -28.02 7.15 1.92
C TYR A 98 -29.22 6.23 2.07
N ASN A 99 -30.11 6.20 1.08
CA ASN A 99 -31.29 5.35 1.12
C ASN A 99 -30.93 3.86 1.23
N ILE A 100 -29.91 3.41 0.50
CA ILE A 100 -29.43 2.02 0.60
C ILE A 100 -28.94 1.72 2.02
N ILE A 101 -28.14 2.63 2.61
CA ILE A 101 -27.61 2.45 3.95
C ILE A 101 -28.72 2.43 4.98
N GLU A 102 -29.67 3.36 4.91
CA GLU A 102 -30.80 3.46 5.86
C GLU A 102 -31.75 2.26 5.80
N GLN A 103 -32.02 1.75 4.61
CA GLN A 103 -32.89 0.58 4.43
C GLN A 103 -32.28 -0.70 5.01
N ILE A 104 -30.98 -0.87 4.90
CA ILE A 104 -30.29 -2.10 5.29
C ILE A 104 -29.75 -1.99 6.72
N ALA A 105 -29.35 -0.78 7.14
CA ALA A 105 -28.77 -0.53 8.46
C ALA A 105 -29.78 -0.81 9.58
N LYS A 106 -29.71 -1.98 10.16
CA LYS A 106 -30.44 -2.26 11.40
C LYS A 106 -29.89 -1.37 12.50
N LYS A 107 -30.77 -0.66 13.24
CA LYS A 107 -30.40 0.17 14.40
C LYS A 107 -29.79 -0.70 15.50
N LYS A 108 -28.52 -1.04 15.38
CA LYS A 108 -27.77 -1.76 16.42
C LYS A 108 -27.01 -0.77 17.30
N LYS A 109 -27.03 -0.99 18.63
CA LYS A 109 -26.09 -0.35 19.55
C LYS A 109 -24.67 -0.80 19.21
N ILE A 110 -23.81 0.15 18.92
CA ILE A 110 -22.43 -0.08 18.50
C ILE A 110 -21.57 -0.21 19.74
N PHE A 111 -20.79 -1.27 19.80
CA PHE A 111 -19.67 -1.35 20.70
C PHE A 111 -18.39 -0.93 19.94
N PHE A 112 -17.91 0.29 20.20
CA PHE A 112 -16.55 0.62 19.81
C PHE A 112 -15.59 -0.09 20.77
N ASP A 113 -14.81 -1.04 20.24
CA ASP A 113 -13.70 -1.58 21.02
C ASP A 113 -12.69 -0.43 21.26
N LYS A 114 -12.57 -0.03 22.53
CA LYS A 114 -11.65 1.03 22.97
C LYS A 114 -10.20 0.74 22.55
N LYS A 115 -9.82 -0.54 22.48
CA LYS A 115 -8.46 -0.96 22.08
C LYS A 115 -8.22 -0.73 20.58
N ILE A 116 -9.20 -1.10 19.75
CA ILE A 116 -9.16 -0.86 18.29
C ILE A 116 -9.13 0.65 18.03
N ASN A 117 -9.99 1.41 18.70
CA ASN A 117 -10.05 2.87 18.54
C ASN A 117 -8.73 3.55 18.94
N LYS A 118 -8.10 3.08 20.01
CA LYS A 118 -6.78 3.58 20.43
C LYS A 118 -5.72 3.34 19.37
N LYS A 119 -5.64 2.12 18.79
CA LYS A 119 -4.71 1.81 17.70
C LYS A 119 -4.98 2.67 16.48
N PHE A 120 -6.24 2.80 16.08
CA PHE A 120 -6.64 3.65 14.95
C PHE A 120 -6.19 5.10 15.14
N ASN A 121 -6.37 5.68 16.33
CA ASN A 121 -5.97 7.05 16.60
C ASN A 121 -4.43 7.25 16.53
N TYR A 122 -3.62 6.25 16.93
CA TYR A 122 -2.17 6.31 16.72
C TYR A 122 -1.79 6.23 15.24
N ILE A 123 -2.43 5.35 14.47
CA ILE A 123 -2.22 5.25 13.01
C ILE A 123 -2.62 6.57 12.35
N LYS A 124 -3.79 7.13 12.72
CA LYS A 124 -4.27 8.43 12.23
C LYS A 124 -3.26 9.54 12.54
N ALA A 125 -2.78 9.62 13.79
CA ALA A 125 -1.80 10.61 14.21
C ALA A 125 -0.46 10.46 13.44
N LYS A 126 0.02 9.22 13.24
CA LYS A 126 1.22 8.94 12.44
C LYS A 126 1.03 9.42 10.99
N LEU A 127 -0.11 9.12 10.37
CA LEU A 127 -0.43 9.57 9.01
C LEU A 127 -0.40 11.10 8.91
N PHE A 128 -1.12 11.79 9.79
CA PHE A 128 -1.12 13.26 9.82
C PHE A 128 0.28 13.83 10.04
N GLY A 129 1.07 13.25 10.95
CA GLY A 129 2.45 13.67 11.19
C GLY A 129 3.33 13.59 9.94
N PHE A 130 3.10 12.60 9.05
CA PHE A 130 3.85 12.46 7.81
C PHE A 130 3.28 13.26 6.63
N THR A 131 1.99 13.57 6.61
CA THR A 131 1.32 14.18 5.45
C THR A 131 1.06 15.68 5.61
N SER A 132 0.80 16.16 6.84
CA SER A 132 0.54 17.58 7.09
C SER A 132 1.82 18.40 7.06
N LEU A 133 1.71 19.65 6.60
CA LEU A 133 2.83 20.58 6.54
C LEU A 133 2.89 21.46 7.79
N GLU A 134 1.73 21.86 8.33
CA GLU A 134 1.61 22.79 9.43
C GLU A 134 0.85 22.19 10.62
N PHE A 135 1.11 22.71 11.83
CA PHE A 135 0.50 22.22 13.06
C PHE A 135 -1.00 22.48 13.14
N ASN A 136 -1.46 23.64 12.65
CA ASN A 136 -2.88 24.03 12.65
C ASN A 136 -3.75 23.08 11.83
N GLU A 137 -3.19 22.43 10.79
CA GLU A 137 -3.92 21.46 9.97
C GLU A 137 -4.37 20.23 10.76
N ILE A 138 -3.66 19.88 11.82
CA ILE A 138 -3.91 18.65 12.59
C ILE A 138 -4.67 18.89 13.90
N GLU A 139 -4.70 20.12 14.41
CA GLU A 139 -5.34 20.45 15.70
C GLU A 139 -6.87 20.27 15.67
N GLU A 140 -7.49 20.42 14.52
CA GLU A 140 -8.93 20.13 14.34
C GLU A 140 -9.25 18.64 14.48
N TYR A 141 -8.31 17.75 14.12
CA TYR A 141 -8.54 16.32 13.99
C TYR A 141 -7.91 15.47 15.08
N LEU A 142 -6.97 16.02 15.84
CA LEU A 142 -6.21 15.32 16.87
C LEU A 142 -6.15 16.14 18.15
N ASN A 143 -6.12 15.47 19.29
CA ASN A 143 -5.96 16.09 20.60
C ASN A 143 -5.07 15.25 21.53
N GLY A 144 -4.59 15.89 22.62
CA GLY A 144 -3.82 15.23 23.65
C GLY A 144 -2.60 14.47 23.14
N ASP A 145 -2.42 13.22 23.61
CA ASP A 145 -1.27 12.39 23.26
C ASP A 145 -1.16 12.11 21.76
N TYR A 146 -2.28 12.06 21.03
CA TYR A 146 -2.28 11.82 19.58
C TYR A 146 -1.80 13.05 18.80
N LEU A 147 -2.16 14.25 19.28
CA LEU A 147 -1.66 15.51 18.72
C LEU A 147 -0.14 15.62 18.96
N ASN A 148 0.31 15.40 20.20
CA ASN A 148 1.74 15.42 20.54
C ASN A 148 2.54 14.42 19.70
N TYR A 149 1.97 13.25 19.43
CA TYR A 149 2.60 12.25 18.59
C TYR A 149 2.74 12.72 17.13
N ALA A 150 1.68 13.28 16.54
CA ALA A 150 1.76 13.84 15.19
C ALA A 150 2.75 15.02 15.12
N GLN A 151 2.72 15.92 16.12
CA GLN A 151 3.64 17.05 16.21
C GLN A 151 5.10 16.61 16.33
N SER A 152 5.39 15.52 17.05
CA SER A 152 6.76 15.00 17.13
C SER A 152 7.32 14.63 15.75
N ILE A 153 6.50 14.03 14.88
CA ILE A 153 6.89 13.67 13.51
C ILE A 153 7.09 14.93 12.67
N ILE A 154 6.19 15.92 12.78
CA ILE A 154 6.33 17.20 12.05
C ILE A 154 7.60 17.94 12.48
N PHE A 155 7.91 18.00 13.79
CA PHE A 155 9.17 18.61 14.26
C PHE A 155 10.40 17.92 13.68
N SER A 156 10.42 16.58 13.64
CA SER A 156 11.49 15.85 12.98
C SER A 156 11.66 16.24 11.51
N ARG A 157 10.53 16.27 10.77
CA ARG A 157 10.54 16.64 9.34
C ARG A 157 10.96 18.09 9.08
N LYS A 158 10.70 18.97 10.05
CA LYS A 158 11.17 20.39 10.03
C LYS A 158 12.61 20.56 10.54
N GLY A 159 13.31 19.46 10.91
CA GLY A 159 14.68 19.48 11.38
C GLY A 159 14.87 19.75 12.89
N ASP A 160 13.80 19.93 13.65
CA ASP A 160 13.87 20.12 15.11
C ASP A 160 13.82 18.77 15.83
N LEU A 161 14.94 18.03 15.73
CA LEU A 161 15.08 16.71 16.37
C LEU A 161 14.89 16.79 17.88
N LYS A 162 15.37 17.87 18.52
CA LYS A 162 15.27 18.02 19.98
C LYS A 162 13.83 18.03 20.47
N LYS A 163 12.97 18.87 19.87
CA LYS A 163 11.54 18.92 20.22
C LYS A 163 10.82 17.63 19.86
N SER A 164 11.16 17.05 18.71
CA SER A 164 10.62 15.76 18.27
C SER A 164 10.85 14.68 19.31
N LEU A 165 12.09 14.47 19.73
CA LEU A 165 12.45 13.45 20.72
C LEU A 165 11.89 13.76 22.10
N GLN A 166 11.80 15.03 22.51
CA GLN A 166 11.18 15.40 23.78
C GLN A 166 9.72 14.94 23.83
N LEU A 167 8.90 15.28 22.84
CA LEU A 167 7.50 14.85 22.78
C LEU A 167 7.33 13.33 22.79
N LEU A 168 8.20 12.60 22.04
CA LEU A 168 8.17 11.15 22.04
C LEU A 168 8.58 10.54 23.39
N ASN A 169 9.56 11.12 24.08
CA ASN A 169 9.99 10.68 25.39
C ASN A 169 8.87 10.86 26.41
N ASP A 170 8.22 12.03 26.44
CA ASP A 170 7.08 12.31 27.34
C ASP A 170 5.92 11.32 27.12
N LEU A 171 5.70 10.91 25.85
CA LEU A 171 4.70 9.88 25.53
C LEU A 171 5.14 8.48 25.95
N LEU A 172 6.41 8.15 25.80
CA LEU A 172 6.97 6.85 26.21
C LEU A 172 7.06 6.70 27.71
N GLU A 173 7.25 7.78 28.49
CA GLU A 173 7.15 7.76 29.96
C GLU A 173 5.76 7.33 30.44
N LYS A 174 4.71 7.79 29.74
CA LYS A 174 3.32 7.41 30.01
C LYS A 174 2.96 6.00 29.54
N LYS A 175 3.61 5.54 28.46
CA LYS A 175 3.27 4.30 27.74
C LYS A 175 4.55 3.58 27.32
N GLN A 176 5.24 3.01 28.30
CA GLN A 176 6.45 2.24 28.06
C GLN A 176 6.19 1.09 27.07
N ASN A 177 7.15 0.85 26.19
CA ASN A 177 7.15 -0.23 25.21
C ASN A 177 5.94 -0.22 24.22
N TYR A 178 5.31 0.94 23.99
CA TYR A 178 4.25 1.02 23.00
C TYR A 178 4.84 1.02 21.58
N GLU A 179 4.53 0.00 20.81
CA GLU A 179 5.17 -0.31 19.52
C GLU A 179 5.20 0.86 18.54
N TYR A 180 4.10 1.61 18.38
CA TYR A 180 4.04 2.75 17.46
C TYR A 180 4.99 3.89 17.84
N LEU A 181 5.15 4.16 19.13
CA LEU A 181 6.04 5.21 19.62
C LEU A 181 7.51 4.80 19.50
N LEU A 182 7.83 3.53 19.83
CA LEU A 182 9.17 2.99 19.69
C LEU A 182 9.62 2.97 18.24
N GLU A 183 8.75 2.50 17.32
CA GLU A 183 9.04 2.46 15.89
C GLU A 183 9.28 3.87 15.34
N THR A 184 8.40 4.82 15.65
CA THR A 184 8.57 6.21 15.18
C THR A 184 9.83 6.85 15.75
N LYS A 185 10.17 6.60 17.02
CA LYS A 185 11.41 7.11 17.61
C LYS A 185 12.63 6.51 16.93
N ALA A 186 12.62 5.22 16.64
CA ALA A 186 13.68 4.56 15.90
C ALA A 186 13.81 5.11 14.46
N ASP A 187 12.68 5.28 13.75
CA ASP A 187 12.65 5.84 12.39
C ASP A 187 13.22 7.27 12.36
N ILE A 188 12.86 8.11 13.33
CA ILE A 188 13.35 9.49 13.45
C ILE A 188 14.86 9.50 13.74
N LEU A 189 15.33 8.71 14.70
CA LEU A 189 16.76 8.60 14.99
C LEU A 189 17.54 8.14 13.76
N TYR A 190 17.06 7.12 13.08
CA TYR A 190 17.69 6.61 11.86
C TYR A 190 17.75 7.66 10.75
N SER A 191 16.67 8.39 10.50
CA SER A 191 16.61 9.43 9.47
C SER A 191 17.52 10.63 9.75
N HIS A 192 17.88 10.84 11.00
CA HIS A 192 18.84 11.87 11.44
C HIS A 192 20.27 11.35 11.64
N GLY A 193 20.57 10.11 11.21
CA GLY A 193 21.92 9.54 11.23
C GLY A 193 22.33 8.85 12.54
N TYR A 194 21.42 8.72 13.51
CA TYR A 194 21.67 8.04 14.79
C TYR A 194 21.34 6.55 14.70
N SER A 195 22.08 5.84 13.85
CA SER A 195 21.80 4.42 13.53
C SER A 195 21.91 3.50 14.73
N ASP A 196 22.95 3.65 15.55
CA ASP A 196 23.18 2.79 16.73
C ASP A 196 22.10 2.98 17.79
N GLU A 197 21.69 4.23 18.01
CA GLU A 197 20.58 4.54 18.92
C GLU A 197 19.26 4.01 18.39
N SER A 198 19.03 4.09 17.09
CA SER A 198 17.80 3.56 16.48
C SER A 198 17.70 2.04 16.62
N LEU A 199 18.79 1.30 16.48
CA LEU A 199 18.85 -0.15 16.68
C LEU A 199 18.34 -0.58 18.07
N LYS A 200 18.65 0.21 19.11
CA LYS A 200 18.18 -0.10 20.48
C LYS A 200 16.66 -0.14 20.57
N PHE A 201 15.96 0.74 19.85
CA PHE A 201 14.50 0.79 19.82
C PHE A 201 13.90 -0.26 18.88
N TYR A 202 14.51 -0.49 17.72
CA TYR A 202 14.07 -1.55 16.82
C TYR A 202 14.20 -2.94 17.48
N ASN A 203 15.30 -3.21 18.18
CA ASN A 203 15.48 -4.49 18.89
C ASN A 203 14.41 -4.71 19.95
N LYS A 204 14.05 -3.67 20.74
CA LYS A 204 12.94 -3.76 21.69
C LYS A 204 11.61 -4.13 21.04
N ILE A 205 11.38 -3.70 19.79
CA ILE A 205 10.17 -4.06 19.05
C ILE A 205 10.22 -5.53 18.64
N ILE A 206 11.36 -6.00 18.13
CA ILE A 206 11.53 -7.39 17.68
C ILE A 206 11.43 -8.39 18.85
N GLU A 207 11.87 -8.03 20.06
CA GLU A 207 11.66 -8.86 21.27
C GLU A 207 10.17 -9.19 21.49
N SER A 208 9.27 -8.24 21.20
CA SER A 208 7.83 -8.43 21.39
C SER A 208 7.10 -8.86 20.10
N TYR A 209 7.63 -8.48 18.94
CA TYR A 209 7.05 -8.69 17.62
C TYR A 209 8.09 -9.20 16.61
N PRO A 210 8.59 -10.44 16.75
CA PRO A 210 9.70 -10.97 15.93
C PRO A 210 9.37 -11.01 14.44
N ASN A 211 8.10 -11.12 14.08
CA ASN A 211 7.63 -11.13 12.70
C ASN A 211 7.29 -9.72 12.14
N ASN A 212 7.73 -8.65 12.78
CA ASN A 212 7.58 -7.31 12.21
C ASN A 212 8.58 -7.11 11.06
N HIS A 213 8.10 -7.38 9.83
CA HIS A 213 8.94 -7.37 8.63
C HIS A 213 9.53 -6.00 8.32
N TYR A 214 8.81 -4.91 8.62
CA TYR A 214 9.32 -3.55 8.45
C TYR A 214 10.54 -3.31 9.35
N VAL A 215 10.41 -3.62 10.63
CA VAL A 215 11.49 -3.42 11.61
C VAL A 215 12.68 -4.34 11.29
N ASN A 216 12.45 -5.59 10.93
CA ASN A 216 13.51 -6.50 10.49
C ASN A 216 14.27 -5.93 9.28
N LYS A 217 13.56 -5.36 8.29
CA LYS A 217 14.20 -4.71 7.15
C LYS A 217 15.05 -3.52 7.58
N ARG A 218 14.57 -2.68 8.51
CA ARG A 218 15.35 -1.56 9.05
C ARG A 218 16.63 -2.01 9.76
N ILE A 219 16.52 -3.05 10.60
CA ILE A 219 17.69 -3.64 11.27
C ILE A 219 18.69 -4.18 10.24
N PHE A 220 18.21 -4.88 9.21
CA PHE A 220 19.05 -5.35 8.11
C PHE A 220 19.76 -4.19 7.40
N ASP A 221 19.02 -3.14 7.03
CA ASP A 221 19.59 -1.97 6.33
C ASP A 221 20.70 -1.30 7.17
N ILE A 222 20.50 -1.13 8.47
CA ILE A 222 21.47 -0.55 9.38
C ILE A 222 22.72 -1.46 9.51
N LYS A 223 22.52 -2.73 9.78
CA LYS A 223 23.62 -3.70 9.89
C LYS A 223 24.41 -3.80 8.59
N PHE A 224 23.75 -3.75 7.44
CA PHE A 224 24.39 -3.80 6.14
C PHE A 224 25.28 -2.57 5.87
N THR A 225 24.93 -1.40 6.40
CA THR A 225 25.65 -0.14 6.17
C THR A 225 26.72 0.14 7.21
N SER A 226 26.57 -0.35 8.45
CA SER A 226 27.45 -0.03 9.59
C SER A 226 28.74 -0.85 9.63
N GLU A 227 28.75 -2.04 8.99
CA GLU A 227 29.90 -2.94 9.02
C GLU A 227 30.80 -2.81 7.79
N SER A 228 32.11 -2.92 8.00
CA SER A 228 33.05 -2.97 6.89
C SER A 228 32.84 -4.25 6.07
N PHE A 229 32.84 -4.13 4.75
CA PHE A 229 32.71 -5.27 3.82
C PHE A 229 33.80 -6.34 3.93
N GLU A 230 34.69 -6.25 4.93
CA GLU A 230 35.78 -7.18 5.14
C GLU A 230 35.45 -8.34 6.08
N ASN A 231 34.42 -8.22 6.92
CA ASN A 231 34.02 -9.24 7.89
C ASN A 231 33.10 -10.30 7.26
N LYS A 232 33.66 -11.47 6.91
CA LYS A 232 32.92 -12.58 6.29
C LYS A 232 31.87 -13.18 7.24
N GLU A 233 32.21 -13.39 8.49
CA GLU A 233 31.32 -13.99 9.49
C GLU A 233 30.08 -13.13 9.71
N PHE A 234 30.24 -11.80 9.69
CA PHE A 234 29.13 -10.87 9.73
C PHE A 234 28.15 -11.10 8.57
N PHE A 235 28.67 -11.21 7.34
CA PHE A 235 27.81 -11.37 6.17
C PHE A 235 27.09 -12.71 6.12
N ASP A 236 27.72 -13.79 6.59
CA ASP A 236 27.06 -15.12 6.70
C ASP A 236 25.88 -15.03 7.69
N ASN A 237 26.11 -14.48 8.88
CA ASN A 237 25.07 -14.33 9.89
C ASN A 237 23.93 -13.42 9.40
N VAL A 238 24.25 -12.27 8.79
CA VAL A 238 23.22 -11.34 8.25
C VAL A 238 22.41 -12.02 7.15
N PHE A 239 23.04 -12.82 6.29
CA PHE A 239 22.31 -13.53 5.25
C PHE A 239 21.32 -14.54 5.85
N ASP A 240 21.77 -15.37 6.77
CA ASP A 240 20.99 -16.43 7.37
C ASP A 240 19.85 -15.85 8.24
N ASP A 241 20.14 -14.79 9.00
CA ASP A 241 19.17 -14.11 9.86
C ASP A 241 18.04 -13.39 9.07
N PHE A 242 18.35 -12.86 7.90
CA PHE A 242 17.45 -11.93 7.19
C PHE A 242 17.02 -12.40 5.77
N SER A 243 17.51 -13.55 5.26
CA SER A 243 17.17 -14.02 3.91
C SER A 243 15.66 -14.20 3.69
N PHE A 244 14.88 -14.45 4.74
CA PHE A 244 13.41 -14.51 4.67
C PHE A 244 12.77 -13.21 4.15
N LEU A 245 13.43 -12.05 4.31
CA LEU A 245 12.96 -10.76 3.80
C LEU A 245 12.87 -10.75 2.27
N ILE A 246 13.69 -11.54 1.58
CA ILE A 246 13.66 -11.66 0.12
C ILE A 246 12.27 -12.14 -0.34
N ASN A 247 11.66 -13.09 0.38
CA ASN A 247 10.33 -13.59 0.05
C ASN A 247 9.22 -12.54 0.25
N ILE A 248 9.38 -11.69 1.26
CA ILE A 248 8.39 -10.68 1.65
C ILE A 248 8.51 -9.45 0.75
N PHE A 249 9.73 -8.98 0.53
CA PHE A 249 10.05 -7.80 -0.28
C PHE A 249 10.61 -8.18 -1.65
N HIS A 250 10.02 -9.19 -2.28
CA HIS A 250 10.51 -9.77 -3.53
C HIS A 250 10.64 -8.79 -4.71
N ASN A 251 9.89 -7.69 -4.70
CA ASN A 251 9.96 -6.64 -5.72
C ASN A 251 10.87 -5.46 -5.32
N ASP A 252 11.48 -5.50 -4.15
CA ASP A 252 12.41 -4.45 -3.69
C ASP A 252 13.81 -4.69 -4.29
N LYS A 253 14.07 -4.03 -5.42
CA LYS A 253 15.32 -4.19 -6.17
C LYS A 253 16.57 -3.82 -5.37
N GLU A 254 16.47 -2.83 -4.49
CA GLU A 254 17.60 -2.42 -3.65
C GLU A 254 17.93 -3.51 -2.63
N LEU A 255 16.91 -4.06 -1.96
CA LEU A 255 17.08 -5.17 -1.03
C LEU A 255 17.68 -6.41 -1.73
N ILE A 256 17.14 -6.78 -2.89
CA ILE A 256 17.63 -7.91 -3.68
C ILE A 256 19.10 -7.71 -4.09
N SER A 257 19.46 -6.50 -4.51
CA SER A 257 20.84 -6.17 -4.83
C SER A 257 21.80 -6.31 -3.65
N LYS A 258 21.38 -5.88 -2.45
CA LYS A 258 22.14 -6.08 -1.20
C LYS A 258 22.37 -7.55 -0.91
N PHE A 259 21.31 -8.38 -0.97
CA PHE A 259 21.43 -9.82 -0.75
C PHE A 259 22.29 -10.54 -1.82
N LYS A 260 22.19 -10.12 -3.09
CA LYS A 260 23.05 -10.65 -4.14
C LYS A 260 24.53 -10.40 -3.80
N ARG A 261 24.89 -9.18 -3.40
CA ARG A 261 26.28 -8.86 -3.00
C ARG A 261 26.77 -9.68 -1.81
N ILE A 262 25.89 -9.93 -0.82
CA ILE A 262 26.22 -10.78 0.32
C ILE A 262 26.42 -12.24 -0.14
N ALA A 263 25.54 -12.75 -0.99
CA ALA A 263 25.64 -14.11 -1.52
C ALA A 263 26.92 -14.34 -2.35
N GLU A 264 27.30 -13.37 -3.18
CA GLU A 264 28.54 -13.38 -3.96
C GLU A 264 29.76 -13.42 -3.03
N LYS A 265 29.79 -12.58 -1.98
CA LYS A 265 30.88 -12.54 -1.02
C LYS A 265 31.01 -13.83 -0.23
N ASN A 266 29.90 -14.45 0.16
CA ASN A 266 29.85 -15.69 0.93
C ASN A 266 29.86 -16.94 0.07
N LYS A 267 30.02 -16.78 -1.26
CA LYS A 267 30.04 -17.91 -2.23
C LYS A 267 28.84 -18.84 -2.11
N LYS A 268 27.65 -18.28 -1.81
CA LYS A 268 26.37 -19.05 -1.76
C LYS A 268 25.90 -19.32 -3.20
N SER A 269 26.46 -20.34 -3.84
CA SER A 269 26.31 -20.64 -5.28
C SER A 269 24.85 -20.71 -5.74
N ASP A 270 23.98 -21.35 -4.97
CA ASP A 270 22.57 -21.53 -5.31
C ASP A 270 21.84 -20.17 -5.34
N TRP A 271 22.11 -19.31 -4.38
CA TRP A 271 21.55 -17.98 -4.32
C TRP A 271 22.10 -17.05 -5.43
N ILE A 272 23.39 -17.16 -5.76
CA ILE A 272 23.99 -16.42 -6.89
C ILE A 272 23.30 -16.81 -8.19
N ASN A 273 23.10 -18.10 -8.42
CA ASN A 273 22.39 -18.63 -9.58
C ASN A 273 20.94 -18.11 -9.62
N TYR A 274 20.25 -18.13 -8.48
CA TYR A 274 18.89 -17.58 -8.38
C TYR A 274 18.85 -16.09 -8.72
N PHE A 275 19.70 -15.27 -8.13
CA PHE A 275 19.71 -13.83 -8.40
C PHE A 275 20.05 -13.51 -9.86
N SER A 276 20.88 -14.33 -10.52
CA SER A 276 21.16 -14.17 -11.95
C SER A 276 19.92 -14.43 -12.80
N ILE A 277 19.12 -15.45 -12.45
CA ILE A 277 17.85 -15.74 -13.11
C ILE A 277 16.81 -14.65 -12.79
N TYR A 278 16.72 -14.22 -11.52
CA TYR A 278 15.83 -13.16 -11.08
C TYR A 278 16.00 -11.88 -11.90
N GLN A 279 17.24 -11.44 -12.13
CA GLN A 279 17.52 -10.23 -12.91
C GLN A 279 16.99 -10.32 -14.35
N ILE A 280 16.99 -11.50 -14.94
CA ILE A 280 16.42 -11.74 -16.27
C ILE A 280 14.89 -11.67 -16.24
N ILE A 281 14.25 -12.38 -15.31
CA ILE A 281 12.79 -12.46 -15.18
C ILE A 281 12.17 -11.08 -14.90
N TYR A 282 12.84 -10.26 -14.10
CA TYR A 282 12.33 -8.93 -13.69
C TYR A 282 12.87 -7.78 -14.56
N ASN A 283 13.37 -8.09 -15.77
CA ASN A 283 13.83 -7.14 -16.78
C ASN A 283 14.94 -6.19 -16.27
N GLU A 284 15.78 -6.65 -15.36
CA GLU A 284 16.96 -5.89 -14.94
C GLU A 284 18.08 -5.94 -15.98
N ILE A 285 18.03 -6.94 -16.86
CA ILE A 285 18.96 -7.12 -17.98
C ILE A 285 18.12 -7.25 -19.25
N ASN A 286 18.33 -6.34 -20.21
CA ASN A 286 17.67 -6.34 -21.53
C ASN A 286 18.26 -7.46 -22.41
N ILE A 287 17.92 -8.70 -22.16
CA ILE A 287 18.30 -9.86 -22.97
C ILE A 287 17.00 -10.48 -23.50
N ASN A 288 16.96 -10.74 -24.82
CA ASN A 288 15.97 -11.64 -25.40
C ASN A 288 16.21 -13.04 -24.84
N TYR A 289 15.42 -13.45 -23.85
CA TYR A 289 15.57 -14.74 -23.19
C TYR A 289 14.55 -15.76 -23.68
N ASN A 290 15.00 -17.00 -23.78
CA ASN A 290 14.12 -18.13 -24.02
C ASN A 290 13.48 -18.58 -22.70
N ILE A 291 12.15 -18.44 -22.59
CA ILE A 291 11.38 -18.84 -21.40
C ILE A 291 11.65 -20.30 -21.02
N GLU A 292 11.73 -21.21 -22.01
CA GLU A 292 12.00 -22.63 -21.77
C GLU A 292 13.37 -22.85 -21.12
N GLU A 293 14.38 -22.10 -21.54
CA GLU A 293 15.73 -22.19 -20.95
C GLU A 293 15.73 -21.71 -19.50
N ILE A 294 15.03 -20.60 -19.21
CA ILE A 294 14.89 -20.10 -17.84
C ILE A 294 14.16 -21.10 -16.97
N MET A 295 13.05 -21.66 -17.44
CA MET A 295 12.30 -22.69 -16.73
C MET A 295 13.16 -23.91 -16.41
N LYS A 296 13.97 -24.36 -17.38
CA LYS A 296 14.90 -25.48 -17.18
C LYS A 296 15.94 -25.14 -16.09
N LYS A 297 16.53 -23.95 -16.11
CA LYS A 297 17.49 -23.50 -15.09
C LYS A 297 16.85 -23.46 -13.70
N MET A 298 15.62 -22.93 -13.60
CA MET A 298 14.86 -22.87 -12.35
C MET A 298 14.54 -24.23 -11.78
N LEU A 299 14.11 -25.17 -12.62
CA LEU A 299 13.81 -26.57 -12.21
C LEU A 299 15.05 -27.30 -11.74
N ILE A 300 16.21 -27.11 -12.41
CA ILE A 300 17.48 -27.68 -11.98
C ILE A 300 17.89 -27.09 -10.62
N LEU A 301 17.79 -25.79 -10.45
CA LEU A 301 18.12 -25.12 -9.20
C LEU A 301 17.21 -25.59 -8.05
N LEU A 302 15.89 -25.70 -8.31
CA LEU A 302 14.92 -26.20 -7.35
C LEU A 302 15.23 -27.61 -6.86
N LYS A 303 15.71 -28.48 -7.78
CA LYS A 303 16.07 -29.87 -7.45
C LYS A 303 17.34 -29.95 -6.62
N ASN A 304 18.28 -29.04 -6.83
CA ASN A 304 19.63 -29.13 -6.26
C ASN A 304 19.77 -28.39 -4.94
N THR A 305 18.93 -27.37 -4.69
CA THR A 305 19.01 -26.59 -3.45
C THR A 305 18.25 -27.27 -2.31
N ASN A 306 18.84 -27.25 -1.11
CA ASN A 306 18.19 -27.67 0.14
C ASN A 306 17.67 -26.48 0.97
N ASP A 307 17.87 -25.26 0.50
CA ASP A 307 17.40 -24.06 1.21
C ASP A 307 15.88 -23.87 1.04
N PRO A 308 15.08 -23.93 2.12
CA PRO A 308 13.61 -23.88 2.04
C PRO A 308 13.10 -22.51 1.60
N ILE A 309 13.83 -21.42 1.91
CA ILE A 309 13.45 -20.06 1.48
C ILE A 309 13.67 -19.96 -0.02
N LEU A 310 14.81 -20.41 -0.51
CA LEU A 310 15.13 -20.41 -1.94
C LEU A 310 14.18 -21.29 -2.74
N GLN A 311 13.84 -22.48 -2.25
CA GLN A 311 12.83 -23.34 -2.87
C GLN A 311 11.47 -22.64 -2.99
N THR A 312 11.05 -21.91 -1.96
CA THR A 312 9.78 -21.16 -1.97
C THR A 312 9.80 -20.05 -3.02
N LEU A 313 10.89 -19.31 -3.12
CA LEU A 313 11.08 -18.26 -4.11
C LEU A 313 11.04 -18.81 -5.54
N ILE A 314 11.80 -19.87 -5.80
CA ILE A 314 11.85 -20.51 -7.13
C ILE A 314 10.46 -20.99 -7.55
N ARG A 315 9.69 -21.64 -6.68
CA ARG A 315 8.31 -22.08 -6.98
C ARG A 315 7.39 -20.92 -7.28
N LYS A 316 7.53 -19.80 -6.57
CA LYS A 316 6.75 -18.56 -6.79
C LYS A 316 7.03 -17.98 -8.18
N ASP A 317 8.31 -17.92 -8.57
CA ASP A 317 8.70 -17.36 -9.86
C ASP A 317 8.33 -18.29 -11.02
N ILE A 318 8.47 -19.62 -10.87
CA ILE A 318 7.97 -20.60 -11.84
C ILE A 318 6.47 -20.41 -12.09
N LYS A 319 5.68 -20.25 -11.01
CA LYS A 319 4.24 -19.98 -11.14
C LYS A 319 3.94 -18.67 -11.86
N LYS A 320 4.73 -17.62 -11.62
CA LYS A 320 4.60 -16.34 -12.31
C LYS A 320 4.88 -16.48 -13.82
N ILE A 321 5.94 -17.18 -14.19
CA ILE A 321 6.31 -17.42 -15.58
C ILE A 321 5.23 -18.23 -16.33
N ASN A 322 4.66 -19.25 -15.69
CA ASN A 322 3.61 -20.09 -16.29
C ASN A 322 2.27 -19.36 -16.48
N ASN A 323 2.04 -18.26 -15.76
CA ASN A 323 0.81 -17.47 -15.83
C ASN A 323 0.96 -16.19 -16.68
N ALA A 324 2.15 -15.91 -17.20
CA ALA A 324 2.46 -14.78 -18.08
C ALA A 324 2.37 -15.17 -19.56
#